data_3a46887d5de38cb94e0fadc66cf886cb
#
_entry.id   3a46887d5de38cb94e0fadc66cf886cb
#
_cell.length_a   1.000
_cell.length_b   1.000
_cell.length_c   1.000
_cell.angle_alpha   90.00
_cell.angle_beta   90.00
_cell.angle_gamma   90.00
#
_symmetry.space_group_name_H-M   'P 1'
#
loop_
_entity.id
_entity.type
_entity.pdbx_description
1 polymer ?
#
loop_
_entity_poly.entity_id
_entity_poly.type
_entity_poly.pdbx_seq_one_letter_code
_entity_poly.pdbx_strand_id
1 'polypeptide(L)'
;MPQRPKPARRSARPKPKPARPQPLLAVRDVKASSRWYARLLAAQRSSQTMKSDHAHLYDRIYSHGALVLQLHAWDEEDHPNLTDREAARPGHGVLVWFEVDDFDATVRRARALKAKVVRKPHVNPAPAHREIWLRDLDGYVVVIASPDGEAQ
;
A
#
# COMPACT_ATOMS: atom_id res chain seq x y z
N MET A 1 -28.80 16.31 -57.34
CA MET A 1 -29.06 15.31 -56.29
C MET A 1 -28.18 15.62 -55.09
N PRO A 2 -28.68 16.11 -53.94
CA PRO A 2 -27.84 16.39 -52.77
C PRO A 2 -27.46 15.08 -52.08
N GLN A 3 -26.14 14.91 -51.81
CA GLN A 3 -25.61 13.75 -51.08
C GLN A 3 -26.03 13.78 -49.61
N ARG A 4 -26.59 12.65 -49.12
CA ARG A 4 -26.90 12.44 -47.70
C ARG A 4 -25.61 12.43 -46.86
N PRO A 5 -25.57 13.15 -45.73
CA PRO A 5 -24.41 13.09 -44.84
C PRO A 5 -24.23 11.70 -44.24
N LYS A 6 -22.97 11.18 -44.23
CA LYS A 6 -22.62 9.92 -43.59
C LYS A 6 -22.88 10.01 -42.08
N PRO A 7 -23.45 8.97 -41.45
CA PRO A 7 -23.65 8.98 -40.01
C PRO A 7 -22.30 9.03 -39.28
N ALA A 8 -22.19 9.92 -38.31
CA ALA A 8 -21.02 10.04 -37.44
C ALA A 8 -20.81 8.70 -36.70
N ARG A 9 -19.58 8.16 -36.75
CA ARG A 9 -19.19 6.98 -35.96
C ARG A 9 -19.33 7.34 -34.47
N ARG A 10 -20.29 6.74 -33.80
CA ARG A 10 -20.38 6.76 -32.34
C ARG A 10 -19.07 6.18 -31.78
N SER A 11 -18.26 7.00 -31.13
CA SER A 11 -17.10 6.53 -30.39
C SER A 11 -17.58 5.51 -29.33
N ALA A 12 -17.02 4.31 -29.36
CA ALA A 12 -17.33 3.28 -28.37
C ALA A 12 -16.97 3.83 -26.98
N ARG A 13 -17.93 3.77 -26.04
CA ARG A 13 -17.67 4.11 -24.64
C ARG A 13 -16.49 3.25 -24.15
N PRO A 14 -15.48 3.85 -23.50
CA PRO A 14 -14.38 3.07 -22.94
C PRO A 14 -14.93 2.02 -21.99
N LYS A 15 -14.43 0.79 -22.09
CA LYS A 15 -14.81 -0.30 -21.17
C LYS A 15 -14.48 0.12 -19.72
N PRO A 16 -15.39 -0.11 -18.76
CA PRO A 16 -15.12 0.21 -17.37
C PRO A 16 -13.86 -0.54 -16.90
N LYS A 17 -12.96 0.20 -16.22
CA LYS A 17 -11.76 -0.41 -15.63
C LYS A 17 -12.16 -1.23 -14.40
N PRO A 18 -11.51 -2.37 -14.14
CA PRO A 18 -11.77 -3.14 -12.92
C PRO A 18 -11.44 -2.30 -11.68
N ALA A 19 -12.15 -2.56 -10.58
CA ALA A 19 -11.82 -1.98 -9.27
C ALA A 19 -10.40 -2.39 -8.87
N ARG A 20 -9.64 -1.45 -8.27
CA ARG A 20 -8.28 -1.67 -7.78
C ARG A 20 -8.21 -1.35 -6.29
N PRO A 21 -7.65 -2.22 -5.45
CA PRO A 21 -7.42 -1.91 -4.05
C PRO A 21 -6.52 -0.67 -3.93
N GLN A 22 -6.90 0.26 -3.05
CA GLN A 22 -6.10 1.45 -2.73
C GLN A 22 -6.18 1.70 -1.22
N PRO A 23 -5.58 0.81 -0.40
CA PRO A 23 -5.65 0.93 1.05
C PRO A 23 -5.04 2.25 1.49
N LEU A 24 -5.66 2.88 2.50
CA LEU A 24 -5.19 4.09 3.13
C LEU A 24 -5.07 3.85 4.63
N LEU A 25 -3.93 4.21 5.21
CA LEU A 25 -3.66 4.15 6.64
C LEU A 25 -3.47 5.55 7.21
N ALA A 26 -4.11 5.82 8.34
CA ALA A 26 -3.81 7.00 9.14
C ALA A 26 -2.56 6.75 9.96
N VAL A 27 -1.57 7.64 9.89
CA VAL A 27 -0.27 7.52 10.55
C VAL A 27 0.11 8.81 11.26
N ARG A 28 0.93 8.71 12.32
CA ARG A 28 1.36 9.88 13.08
C ARG A 28 2.33 10.79 12.33
N ASP A 29 3.24 10.18 11.58
CA ASP A 29 4.25 10.87 10.78
C ASP A 29 4.26 10.25 9.38
N VAL A 30 3.57 10.91 8.44
CA VAL A 30 3.47 10.50 7.05
C VAL A 30 4.85 10.34 6.42
N LYS A 31 5.77 11.28 6.70
CA LYS A 31 7.10 11.28 6.11
C LYS A 31 7.97 10.13 6.63
N ALA A 32 7.87 9.80 7.92
CA ALA A 32 8.59 8.66 8.50
C ALA A 32 8.01 7.34 7.99
N SER A 33 6.69 7.17 8.04
CA SER A 33 5.99 5.96 7.59
C SER A 33 6.21 5.72 6.10
N SER A 34 6.11 6.76 5.26
CA SER A 34 6.33 6.61 3.83
C SER A 34 7.76 6.17 3.49
N ARG A 35 8.77 6.68 4.19
CA ARG A 35 10.15 6.19 4.03
C ARG A 35 10.31 4.73 4.46
N TRP A 36 9.65 4.35 5.56
CA TRP A 36 9.69 2.98 6.08
C TRP A 36 9.10 1.98 5.08
N TYR A 37 7.86 2.23 4.61
CA TYR A 37 7.21 1.37 3.62
C TYR A 37 7.96 1.32 2.29
N ALA A 38 8.42 2.46 1.79
CA ALA A 38 9.19 2.51 0.54
C ALA A 38 10.49 1.68 0.63
N ARG A 39 11.20 1.71 1.77
CA ARG A 39 12.40 0.91 1.99
C ARG A 39 12.07 -0.58 2.15
N LEU A 40 11.04 -0.93 2.92
CA LEU A 40 10.61 -2.31 3.12
C LEU A 40 10.25 -2.99 1.80
N LEU A 41 9.42 -2.32 1.00
CA LEU A 41 8.87 -2.86 -0.25
C LEU A 41 9.76 -2.61 -1.48
N ALA A 42 10.92 -1.95 -1.33
CA ALA A 42 11.73 -1.44 -2.43
C ALA A 42 10.89 -0.61 -3.44
N ALA A 43 10.01 0.25 -2.91
CA ALA A 43 9.00 1.01 -3.64
C ALA A 43 9.36 2.49 -3.73
N GLN A 44 8.63 3.22 -4.58
CA GLN A 44 8.75 4.66 -4.77
C GLN A 44 7.69 5.42 -3.98
N ARG A 45 8.00 6.63 -3.55
CA ARG A 45 7.07 7.57 -2.89
C ARG A 45 6.66 8.67 -3.84
N SER A 46 5.40 9.10 -3.81
CA SER A 46 4.98 10.26 -4.62
C SER A 46 5.70 11.54 -4.21
N SER A 47 6.00 11.72 -2.94
CA SER A 47 6.75 12.87 -2.41
C SER A 47 8.20 12.99 -2.92
N GLN A 48 8.77 11.94 -3.53
CA GLN A 48 10.09 12.00 -4.17
C GLN A 48 10.05 12.66 -5.55
N THR A 49 8.90 12.55 -6.23
CA THR A 49 8.71 13.05 -7.60
C THR A 49 7.89 14.32 -7.67
N MET A 50 7.07 14.58 -6.66
CA MET A 50 6.19 15.75 -6.58
C MET A 50 6.60 16.60 -5.36
N LYS A 51 7.16 17.78 -5.61
CA LYS A 51 7.32 18.80 -4.56
C LYS A 51 5.91 19.30 -4.19
N SER A 52 5.36 18.78 -3.10
CA SER A 52 4.08 19.20 -2.58
C SER A 52 4.28 19.73 -1.15
N ASP A 53 3.77 20.91 -0.89
CA ASP A 53 3.75 21.48 0.46
C ASP A 53 2.91 20.64 1.43
N HIS A 54 2.07 19.74 0.89
CA HIS A 54 1.21 18.82 1.64
C HIS A 54 1.84 17.43 1.89
N ALA A 55 3.13 17.22 1.57
CA ALA A 55 3.81 15.93 1.79
C ALA A 55 3.89 15.50 3.27
N HIS A 56 3.60 16.39 4.20
CA HIS A 56 3.48 16.10 5.64
C HIS A 56 2.09 15.55 6.00
N LEU A 57 1.07 15.78 5.17
CA LEU A 57 -0.30 15.32 5.41
C LEU A 57 -0.64 14.04 4.66
N TYR A 58 -0.02 13.80 3.49
CA TYR A 58 -0.37 12.69 2.61
C TYR A 58 0.81 12.24 1.72
N ASP A 59 0.98 10.93 1.56
CA ASP A 59 1.93 10.33 0.60
C ASP A 59 1.38 9.02 0.02
N ARG A 60 1.89 8.62 -1.14
CA ARG A 60 1.51 7.40 -1.85
C ARG A 60 2.74 6.56 -2.14
N ILE A 61 2.61 5.26 -1.97
CA ILE A 61 3.65 4.26 -2.23
C ILE A 61 3.30 3.50 -3.50
N TYR A 62 4.25 3.47 -4.43
CA TYR A 62 4.12 2.80 -5.72
C TYR A 62 5.15 1.69 -5.87
N SER A 63 4.71 0.50 -6.23
CA SER A 63 5.57 -0.62 -6.62
C SER A 63 5.35 -0.93 -8.10
N HIS A 64 6.43 -0.92 -8.89
CA HIS A 64 6.37 -1.15 -10.35
C HIS A 64 5.28 -0.32 -11.07
N GLY A 65 5.12 0.94 -10.66
CA GLY A 65 4.13 1.85 -11.22
C GLY A 65 2.68 1.65 -10.73
N ALA A 66 2.42 0.64 -9.91
CA ALA A 66 1.11 0.43 -9.29
C ALA A 66 1.05 1.06 -7.89
N LEU A 67 -0.04 1.74 -7.57
CA LEU A 67 -0.31 2.24 -6.22
C LEU A 67 -0.60 1.04 -5.31
N VAL A 68 0.19 0.89 -4.24
CA VAL A 68 0.05 -0.23 -3.29
C VAL A 68 -0.41 0.22 -1.89
N LEU A 69 -0.15 1.49 -1.52
CA LEU A 69 -0.54 2.02 -0.21
C LEU A 69 -0.64 3.54 -0.26
N GLN A 70 -1.57 4.08 0.51
CA GLN A 70 -1.70 5.51 0.80
C GLN A 70 -1.50 5.75 2.29
N LEU A 71 -0.85 6.85 2.64
CA LEU A 71 -0.60 7.26 4.02
C LEU A 71 -1.14 8.66 4.22
N HIS A 72 -1.89 8.87 5.30
CA HIS A 72 -2.51 10.14 5.64
C HIS A 72 -2.25 10.51 7.10
N ALA A 73 -2.14 11.80 7.40
CA ALA A 73 -2.07 12.26 8.78
C ALA A 73 -3.42 12.06 9.49
N TRP A 74 -3.40 11.97 10.82
CA TRP A 74 -4.60 12.04 11.65
C TRP A 74 -5.12 13.49 11.75
N ASP A 75 -6.36 13.60 12.23
CA ASP A 75 -7.00 14.85 12.63
C ASP A 75 -7.28 15.84 11.50
N GLU A 76 -7.50 15.33 10.28
CA GLU A 76 -7.95 16.10 9.13
C GLU A 76 -9.49 16.21 9.13
N GLU A 77 -10.00 17.42 9.27
CA GLU A 77 -11.45 17.72 9.43
C GLU A 77 -12.31 17.17 8.27
N ASP A 78 -11.76 17.13 7.06
CA ASP A 78 -12.47 16.61 5.87
C ASP A 78 -12.53 15.08 5.80
N HIS A 79 -11.93 14.37 6.76
CA HIS A 79 -11.88 12.90 6.78
C HIS A 79 -12.42 12.34 8.11
N PRO A 80 -13.74 12.15 8.24
CA PRO A 80 -14.37 11.80 9.53
C PRO A 80 -13.80 10.56 10.22
N ASN A 81 -13.31 9.57 9.46
CA ASN A 81 -12.71 8.35 10.01
C ASN A 81 -11.22 8.50 10.38
N LEU A 82 -10.61 9.64 10.09
CA LEU A 82 -9.23 9.97 10.42
C LEU A 82 -9.15 11.03 11.54
N THR A 83 -10.25 11.32 12.20
CA THR A 83 -10.32 12.15 13.41
C THR A 83 -10.22 11.27 14.66
N ASP A 84 -9.81 11.87 15.79
CA ASP A 84 -9.73 11.21 17.08
C ASP A 84 -8.81 9.98 17.12
N ARG A 85 -7.53 10.22 16.95
CA ARG A 85 -6.47 9.21 17.07
C ARG A 85 -6.51 8.39 18.37
N GLU A 86 -7.05 8.97 19.44
CA GLU A 86 -7.06 8.35 20.77
C GLU A 86 -8.26 7.39 20.96
N ALA A 87 -9.30 7.50 20.11
CA ALA A 87 -10.54 6.71 20.26
C ALA A 87 -10.37 5.23 19.87
N ALA A 88 -9.40 4.88 19.03
CA ALA A 88 -9.23 3.51 18.56
C ALA A 88 -7.75 3.07 18.58
N ARG A 89 -7.54 1.77 18.81
CA ARG A 89 -6.21 1.16 18.60
C ARG A 89 -5.99 0.99 17.09
N PRO A 90 -4.98 1.61 16.49
CA PRO A 90 -4.71 1.47 15.07
C PRO A 90 -4.56 0.00 14.67
N GLY A 91 -5.28 -0.40 13.64
CA GLY A 91 -5.10 -1.70 13.01
C GLY A 91 -5.75 -2.89 13.72
N HIS A 92 -6.60 -2.69 14.73
CA HIS A 92 -7.40 -3.80 15.27
C HIS A 92 -8.35 -4.35 14.18
N GLY A 93 -8.22 -5.64 13.86
CA GLY A 93 -9.00 -6.27 12.78
C GLY A 93 -8.50 -5.99 11.35
N VAL A 94 -7.34 -5.32 11.20
CA VAL A 94 -6.72 -5.04 9.89
C VAL A 94 -5.33 -5.66 9.81
N LEU A 95 -5.05 -6.37 8.73
CA LEU A 95 -3.71 -6.78 8.32
C LEU A 95 -3.35 -6.06 7.01
N VAL A 96 -2.21 -5.39 6.98
CA VAL A 96 -1.69 -4.78 5.75
C VAL A 96 -0.85 -5.82 5.05
N TRP A 97 -1.43 -6.47 4.04
CA TRP A 97 -0.84 -7.63 3.37
C TRP A 97 -0.18 -7.25 2.06
N PHE A 98 1.09 -7.68 1.88
CA PHE A 98 1.83 -7.53 0.63
C PHE A 98 2.40 -8.87 0.18
N GLU A 99 2.07 -9.30 -1.03
CA GLU A 99 2.81 -10.33 -1.74
C GLU A 99 4.04 -9.72 -2.40
N VAL A 100 5.19 -10.39 -2.32
CA VAL A 100 6.47 -9.93 -2.88
C VAL A 100 7.16 -11.06 -3.63
N ASP A 101 7.73 -10.76 -4.79
CA ASP A 101 8.45 -11.74 -5.61
C ASP A 101 9.77 -12.20 -4.94
N ASP A 102 10.47 -11.31 -4.24
CA ASP A 102 11.71 -11.63 -3.51
C ASP A 102 11.51 -11.50 -2.00
N PHE A 103 11.00 -12.58 -1.41
CA PHE A 103 10.75 -12.67 0.01
C PHE A 103 12.04 -12.49 0.84
N ASP A 104 13.15 -13.14 0.45
CA ASP A 104 14.39 -13.09 1.21
C ASP A 104 15.01 -11.68 1.19
N ALA A 105 14.97 -10.98 0.06
CA ALA A 105 15.42 -9.59 0.00
C ALA A 105 14.56 -8.69 0.88
N THR A 106 13.24 -8.93 0.94
CA THR A 106 12.34 -8.15 1.79
C THR A 106 12.60 -8.43 3.28
N VAL A 107 12.87 -9.67 3.66
CA VAL A 107 13.31 -10.01 5.03
C VAL A 107 14.63 -9.33 5.39
N ARG A 108 15.60 -9.26 4.47
CA ARG A 108 16.84 -8.49 4.71
C ARG A 108 16.58 -7.01 4.92
N ARG A 109 15.68 -6.39 4.14
CA ARG A 109 15.27 -4.99 4.31
C ARG A 109 14.57 -4.76 5.65
N ALA A 110 13.68 -5.66 6.05
CA ALA A 110 13.01 -5.59 7.36
C ALA A 110 14.03 -5.62 8.52
N ARG A 111 15.05 -6.48 8.44
CA ARG A 111 16.15 -6.52 9.42
C ARG A 111 16.96 -5.22 9.44
N ALA A 112 17.32 -4.69 8.27
CA ALA A 112 18.06 -3.41 8.16
C ALA A 112 17.25 -2.22 8.70
N LEU A 113 15.92 -2.27 8.60
CA LEU A 113 15.00 -1.31 9.20
C LEU A 113 14.83 -1.49 10.72
N LYS A 114 15.38 -2.56 11.30
CA LYS A 114 15.11 -2.99 12.69
C LYS A 114 13.60 -3.10 12.96
N ALA A 115 12.84 -3.57 11.95
CA ALA A 115 11.41 -3.71 12.05
C ALA A 115 11.03 -4.65 13.19
N LYS A 116 10.01 -4.26 13.97
CA LYS A 116 9.50 -5.09 15.07
C LYS A 116 8.83 -6.34 14.51
N VAL A 117 9.42 -7.50 14.75
CA VAL A 117 8.89 -8.80 14.30
C VAL A 117 7.79 -9.25 15.24
N VAL A 118 6.59 -9.49 14.69
CA VAL A 118 5.44 -10.08 15.38
C VAL A 118 5.50 -11.61 15.27
N ARG A 119 5.80 -12.12 14.06
CA ARG A 119 5.99 -13.54 13.79
C ARG A 119 7.18 -13.74 12.86
N LYS A 120 8.12 -14.56 13.27
CA LYS A 120 9.33 -14.88 12.48
C LYS A 120 8.98 -15.51 11.14
N PRO A 121 9.90 -15.49 10.14
CA PRO A 121 9.69 -16.19 8.89
C PRO A 121 9.28 -17.64 9.11
N HIS A 122 8.20 -18.04 8.46
CA HIS A 122 7.64 -19.39 8.54
C HIS A 122 6.90 -19.74 7.24
N VAL A 123 6.59 -20.99 7.05
CA VAL A 123 5.73 -21.47 5.96
C VAL A 123 4.29 -21.54 6.47
N ASN A 124 3.37 -20.94 5.73
CA ASN A 124 1.95 -21.17 5.85
C ASN A 124 1.58 -22.35 4.91
N PRO A 125 1.14 -23.51 5.43
CA PRO A 125 0.93 -24.70 4.61
C PRO A 125 -0.24 -24.56 3.63
N ALA A 126 -1.16 -23.66 3.88
CA ALA A 126 -2.27 -23.34 2.99
C ALA A 126 -2.35 -21.81 2.86
N PRO A 127 -1.84 -21.23 1.78
CA PRO A 127 -1.61 -21.75 0.41
C PRO A 127 -0.17 -22.20 0.06
N ALA A 128 0.64 -22.62 1.01
CA ALA A 128 2.02 -23.06 0.80
C ALA A 128 2.95 -21.92 0.34
N HIS A 129 2.99 -20.86 1.13
CA HIS A 129 3.88 -19.72 0.95
C HIS A 129 4.64 -19.38 2.23
N ARG A 130 5.72 -18.60 2.11
CA ARG A 130 6.48 -18.09 3.26
C ARG A 130 5.90 -16.76 3.70
N GLU A 131 5.87 -16.52 5.01
CA GLU A 131 5.40 -15.27 5.61
C GLU A 131 6.37 -14.75 6.68
N ILE A 132 6.41 -13.42 6.83
CA ILE A 132 6.91 -12.73 8.03
C ILE A 132 5.91 -11.66 8.44
N TRP A 133 5.63 -11.54 9.74
CA TRP A 133 4.71 -10.55 10.28
C TRP A 133 5.49 -9.49 11.05
N LEU A 134 5.25 -8.24 10.74
CA LEU A 134 5.95 -7.07 11.26
C LEU A 134 4.95 -6.09 11.89
N ARG A 135 5.43 -5.18 12.73
CA ARG A 135 4.70 -3.95 13.06
C ARG A 135 5.37 -2.77 12.38
N ASP A 136 4.55 -1.90 11.81
CA ASP A 136 5.01 -0.61 11.33
C ASP A 136 5.23 0.39 12.47
N LEU A 137 5.55 1.64 12.13
CA LEU A 137 5.87 2.70 13.11
C LEU A 137 4.66 3.14 13.94
N ASP A 138 3.44 2.92 13.44
CA ASP A 138 2.19 3.28 14.11
C ASP A 138 1.51 2.09 14.81
N GLY A 139 2.04 0.88 14.63
CA GLY A 139 1.56 -0.33 15.28
C GLY A 139 0.66 -1.22 14.41
N TYR A 140 0.44 -0.87 13.14
CA TYR A 140 -0.25 -1.74 12.20
C TYR A 140 0.53 -3.03 11.95
N VAL A 141 -0.18 -4.15 11.85
CA VAL A 141 0.45 -5.42 11.51
C VAL A 141 0.57 -5.51 9.99
N VAL A 142 1.82 -5.65 9.54
CA VAL A 142 2.19 -5.80 8.12
C VAL A 142 2.61 -7.22 7.88
N VAL A 143 1.97 -7.90 6.94
CA VAL A 143 2.34 -9.25 6.51
C VAL A 143 3.04 -9.17 5.16
N ILE A 144 4.23 -9.73 5.09
CA ILE A 144 4.94 -9.94 3.83
C ILE A 144 4.84 -11.42 3.51
N ALA A 145 4.33 -11.77 2.34
CA ALA A 145 4.19 -13.13 1.86
C ALA A 145 4.94 -13.33 0.53
N SER A 146 5.48 -14.52 0.31
CA SER A 146 5.90 -14.97 -1.02
C SER A 146 4.66 -15.37 -1.85
N PRO A 147 4.80 -15.57 -3.18
CA PRO A 147 3.69 -16.07 -3.99
C PRO A 147 3.16 -17.41 -3.52
N ASP A 148 1.85 -17.64 -3.71
CA ASP A 148 1.20 -18.90 -3.37
C ASP A 148 1.89 -20.08 -4.06
N GLY A 149 2.09 -21.18 -3.33
CA GLY A 149 2.75 -22.39 -3.84
C GLY A 149 4.27 -22.31 -3.92
N GLU A 150 4.92 -21.18 -3.58
CA GLU A 150 6.38 -21.03 -3.66
C GLU A 150 7.12 -21.94 -2.66
N ALA A 151 6.48 -22.32 -1.55
CA ALA A 151 7.05 -23.15 -0.48
C ALA A 151 6.64 -24.63 -0.55
N GLN A 152 6.26 -25.12 -1.73
CA GLN A 152 5.93 -26.55 -1.99
C GLN A 152 7.19 -27.41 -2.03
#